data_6bac03faa53a3f645fcfe63721ef517e
#
_entry.id   6bac03faa53a3f645fcfe63721ef517e
#
_cell.length_a   1.000
_cell.length_b   1.000
_cell.length_c   1.000
_cell.angle_alpha   90.00
_cell.angle_beta   90.00
_cell.angle_gamma   90.00
#
_symmetry.space_group_name_H-M   'P 1'
#
loop_
_entity.id
_entity.type
_entity.pdbx_description
1 polymer ?
#
loop_
_entity_poly.entity_id
_entity_poly.type
_entity_poly.pdbx_seq_one_letter_code
_entity_poly.pdbx_strand_id
1 'polypeptide(L)'
;MDHLLTDTQRAWQLKAREFADKEIRPLSLARDQIADPADTFDWNIIRKGSKLGIRTAAVPTEYGGHGIDFTTQALMIAEMAKADSAIAKTFSQSWKWSHLLVDNGSAEQKKRLFDAFVGDDTFVLGGGITEPNAGSDNRLPPQDDPRSGLQLRATLDGDTWVLNGAKVYIANANIGKLIFAFTRTDPNAPVPEGTTIFAVPHDTPGLRVGKVFNKHGWRFYQNAELFFEDVRVPDSNRLGAINGAHKNHGGKNSKFGDLEYAANALGICDAAIEMATLHGRTHRQSGKRLNQHQLFQLRLSEMHMFTEALRAFVMRIAAESDCTADISRKHNMLLMNFSTDSMQRVCYLNLDIHRGAAKGAISAHADKLVRDAIIWTHIAGDSVQRMKAVKALL
;
A
#
# COMPACT_ATOMS: atom_id res chain seq x y z
N MET A 1 -15.13 19.29 -1.06
CA MET A 1 -15.82 17.98 -1.23
C MET A 1 -16.45 17.45 0.04
N ASP A 2 -16.15 18.01 1.19
CA ASP A 2 -16.67 17.54 2.49
C ASP A 2 -18.20 17.51 2.59
N HIS A 3 -18.89 18.39 1.85
CA HIS A 3 -20.36 18.42 1.78
C HIS A 3 -20.99 17.21 1.08
N LEU A 4 -20.21 16.42 0.35
CA LEU A 4 -20.66 15.20 -0.34
C LEU A 4 -20.46 13.93 0.51
N LEU A 5 -19.75 14.01 1.62
CA LEU A 5 -19.48 12.86 2.49
C LEU A 5 -20.68 12.56 3.39
N THR A 6 -20.92 11.28 3.61
CA THR A 6 -21.85 10.82 4.65
C THR A 6 -21.30 11.09 6.05
N ASP A 7 -22.15 11.06 7.07
CA ASP A 7 -21.71 11.22 8.46
C ASP A 7 -20.77 10.08 8.89
N THR A 8 -21.00 8.88 8.42
CA THR A 8 -20.14 7.72 8.67
C THR A 8 -18.75 7.93 8.06
N GLN A 9 -18.67 8.38 6.81
CA GLN A 9 -17.38 8.68 6.14
C GLN A 9 -16.60 9.78 6.88
N ARG A 10 -17.30 10.86 7.29
CA ARG A 10 -16.70 11.93 8.11
C ARG A 10 -16.19 11.43 9.45
N ALA A 11 -16.95 10.59 10.13
CA ALA A 11 -16.57 10.03 11.44
C ALA A 11 -15.27 9.18 11.32
N TRP A 12 -15.17 8.33 10.31
CA TRP A 12 -13.97 7.54 10.06
C TRP A 12 -12.78 8.39 9.63
N GLN A 13 -12.99 9.40 8.79
CA GLN A 13 -11.94 10.36 8.41
C GLN A 13 -11.39 11.08 9.64
N LEU A 14 -12.27 11.59 10.51
CA LEU A 14 -11.87 12.27 11.75
C LEU A 14 -11.11 11.34 12.68
N LYS A 15 -11.59 10.11 12.87
CA LYS A 15 -10.90 9.08 13.67
C LYS A 15 -9.49 8.80 13.14
N ALA A 16 -9.32 8.67 11.83
CA ALA A 16 -8.02 8.45 11.20
C ALA A 16 -7.10 9.66 11.39
N ARG A 17 -7.61 10.89 11.24
CA ARG A 17 -6.87 12.14 11.49
C ARG A 17 -6.41 12.24 12.94
N GLU A 18 -7.29 12.00 13.91
CA GLU A 18 -6.92 12.05 15.32
C GLU A 18 -5.86 11.01 15.68
N PHE A 19 -6.00 9.80 15.17
CA PHE A 19 -5.00 8.75 15.34
C PHE A 19 -3.67 9.14 14.70
N ALA A 20 -3.70 9.69 13.49
CA ALA A 20 -2.52 10.14 12.77
C ALA A 20 -1.77 11.25 13.52
N ASP A 21 -2.48 12.27 14.00
CA ASP A 21 -1.87 13.40 14.69
C ASP A 21 -1.32 13.03 16.07
N LYS A 22 -2.02 12.16 16.82
CA LYS A 22 -1.64 11.79 18.19
C LYS A 22 -0.57 10.69 18.24
N GLU A 23 -0.66 9.70 17.36
CA GLU A 23 0.11 8.47 17.48
C GLU A 23 1.14 8.26 16.35
N ILE A 24 0.89 8.78 15.15
CA ILE A 24 1.77 8.58 13.99
C ILE A 24 2.76 9.73 13.84
N ARG A 25 2.26 10.97 13.74
CA ARG A 25 3.08 12.16 13.45
C ARG A 25 4.27 12.34 14.40
N PRO A 26 4.12 12.17 15.73
CA PRO A 26 5.24 12.35 16.65
C PRO A 26 6.40 11.36 16.44
N LEU A 27 6.12 10.20 15.84
CA LEU A 27 7.08 9.11 15.68
C LEU A 27 7.69 9.04 14.28
N SER A 28 7.07 9.66 13.28
CA SER A 28 7.41 9.53 11.85
C SER A 28 8.89 9.73 11.55
N LEU A 29 9.45 10.89 11.92
CA LEU A 29 10.85 11.21 11.61
C LEU A 29 11.83 10.35 12.43
N ALA A 30 11.55 10.16 13.71
CA ALA A 30 12.41 9.38 14.58
C ALA A 30 12.53 7.92 14.12
N ARG A 31 11.41 7.33 13.67
CA ARG A 31 11.40 5.96 13.10
C ARG A 31 12.13 5.87 11.77
N ASP A 32 11.99 6.89 10.93
CA ASP A 32 12.70 6.93 9.62
C ASP A 32 14.22 6.97 9.79
N GLN A 33 14.74 7.53 10.88
CA GLN A 33 16.18 7.68 11.13
C GLN A 33 16.83 6.48 11.82
N ILE A 34 16.09 5.47 12.24
CA ILE A 34 16.66 4.25 12.85
C ILE A 34 17.50 3.51 11.80
N ALA A 35 18.73 3.12 12.19
CA ALA A 35 19.69 2.53 11.27
C ALA A 35 19.25 1.14 10.77
N ASP A 36 18.88 0.24 11.69
CA ASP A 36 18.39 -1.10 11.33
C ASP A 36 16.95 -1.01 10.80
N PRO A 37 16.67 -1.44 9.56
CA PRO A 37 15.32 -1.41 9.00
C PRO A 37 14.31 -2.25 9.79
N ALA A 38 14.71 -3.32 10.46
CA ALA A 38 13.80 -4.15 11.26
C ALA A 38 13.30 -3.41 12.51
N ASP A 39 14.13 -2.54 13.09
CA ASP A 39 13.82 -1.77 14.30
C ASP A 39 12.96 -0.53 14.02
N THR A 40 12.76 -0.16 12.75
CA THR A 40 11.90 0.98 12.39
C THR A 40 10.43 0.72 12.72
N PHE A 41 10.00 -0.53 12.80
CA PHE A 41 8.63 -0.94 13.09
C PHE A 41 8.28 -0.78 14.57
N ASP A 42 7.01 -0.48 14.87
CA ASP A 42 6.52 -0.31 16.23
C ASP A 42 5.14 -0.95 16.44
N TRP A 43 5.12 -2.04 17.20
CA TRP A 43 3.90 -2.76 17.55
C TRP A 43 2.88 -1.92 18.32
N ASN A 44 3.30 -0.89 19.05
CA ASN A 44 2.38 -0.05 19.81
C ASN A 44 1.44 0.74 18.89
N ILE A 45 1.95 1.19 17.74
CA ILE A 45 1.13 1.86 16.72
C ILE A 45 0.06 0.89 16.20
N ILE A 46 0.43 -0.36 15.92
CA ILE A 46 -0.50 -1.37 15.43
C ILE A 46 -1.58 -1.68 16.47
N ARG A 47 -1.19 -1.92 17.75
CA ARG A 47 -2.13 -2.17 18.84
C ARG A 47 -3.10 -1.01 19.06
N LYS A 48 -2.62 0.24 19.01
CA LYS A 48 -3.47 1.43 19.14
C LYS A 48 -4.45 1.56 17.96
N GLY A 49 -4.00 1.35 16.74
CA GLY A 49 -4.87 1.32 15.56
C GLY A 49 -5.88 0.18 15.59
N SER A 50 -5.50 -0.99 16.12
CA SER A 50 -6.40 -2.13 16.32
C SER A 50 -7.53 -1.80 17.30
N LYS A 51 -7.21 -1.22 18.46
CA LYS A 51 -8.21 -0.79 19.46
C LYS A 51 -9.21 0.23 18.91
N LEU A 52 -8.83 1.03 17.94
CA LEU A 52 -9.70 1.98 17.27
C LEU A 52 -10.47 1.36 16.09
N GLY A 53 -10.27 0.07 15.79
CA GLY A 53 -10.87 -0.63 14.66
C GLY A 53 -10.25 -0.31 13.31
N ILE A 54 -9.16 0.48 13.26
CA ILE A 54 -8.52 0.91 12.01
C ILE A 54 -7.93 -0.28 11.26
N ARG A 55 -7.26 -1.21 11.97
CA ARG A 55 -6.63 -2.39 11.34
C ARG A 55 -7.65 -3.28 10.62
N THR A 56 -8.83 -3.45 11.19
CA THR A 56 -9.90 -4.32 10.69
C THR A 56 -11.01 -3.56 9.96
N ALA A 57 -10.80 -2.29 9.64
CA ALA A 57 -11.81 -1.40 9.08
C ALA A 57 -12.44 -1.95 7.78
N ALA A 58 -11.63 -2.55 6.89
CA ALA A 58 -12.08 -3.09 5.61
C ALA A 58 -12.61 -4.55 5.68
N VAL A 59 -12.49 -5.23 6.84
CA VAL A 59 -13.07 -6.57 7.01
C VAL A 59 -14.60 -6.46 7.03
N PRO A 60 -15.33 -7.34 6.30
CA PRO A 60 -16.79 -7.32 6.33
C PRO A 60 -17.38 -7.49 7.73
N THR A 61 -18.53 -6.89 7.96
CA THR A 61 -19.19 -6.87 9.28
C THR A 61 -19.58 -8.25 9.77
N GLU A 62 -19.97 -9.15 8.87
CA GLU A 62 -20.28 -10.54 9.15
C GLU A 62 -19.09 -11.35 9.70
N TYR A 63 -17.87 -10.83 9.55
CA TYR A 63 -16.63 -11.43 10.09
C TYR A 63 -16.00 -10.58 11.21
N GLY A 64 -16.77 -9.68 11.82
CA GLY A 64 -16.33 -8.88 12.97
C GLY A 64 -15.51 -7.63 12.64
N GLY A 65 -15.46 -7.22 11.38
CA GLY A 65 -14.87 -5.96 10.95
C GLY A 65 -15.90 -4.82 10.88
N HIS A 66 -15.54 -3.76 10.13
CA HIS A 66 -16.39 -2.58 10.00
C HIS A 66 -16.97 -2.39 8.59
N GLY A 67 -16.51 -3.15 7.60
CA GLY A 67 -17.05 -3.15 6.24
C GLY A 67 -17.05 -1.78 5.56
N ILE A 68 -16.09 -0.91 5.88
CA ILE A 68 -16.04 0.46 5.34
C ILE A 68 -15.89 0.45 3.81
N ASP A 69 -16.54 1.38 3.15
CA ASP A 69 -16.51 1.57 1.70
C ASP A 69 -15.15 2.08 1.19
N PHE A 70 -14.91 2.06 -0.11
CA PHE A 70 -13.65 2.49 -0.71
C PHE A 70 -13.41 3.99 -0.53
N THR A 71 -14.45 4.80 -0.54
CA THR A 71 -14.38 6.23 -0.25
C THR A 71 -13.84 6.47 1.15
N THR A 72 -14.39 5.77 2.14
CA THR A 72 -13.90 5.84 3.53
C THR A 72 -12.46 5.36 3.64
N GLN A 73 -12.11 4.26 2.97
CA GLN A 73 -10.74 3.74 2.96
C GLN A 73 -9.76 4.77 2.38
N ALA A 74 -10.10 5.41 1.26
CA ALA A 74 -9.27 6.44 0.64
C ALA A 74 -9.07 7.66 1.56
N LEU A 75 -10.13 8.15 2.20
CA LEU A 75 -10.07 9.25 3.17
C LEU A 75 -9.15 8.90 4.36
N MET A 76 -9.33 7.74 4.95
CA MET A 76 -8.51 7.30 6.09
C MET A 76 -7.03 7.15 5.72
N ILE A 77 -6.73 6.58 4.55
CA ILE A 77 -5.36 6.45 4.05
C ILE A 77 -4.72 7.82 3.89
N ALA A 78 -5.41 8.78 3.26
CA ALA A 78 -4.89 10.13 3.04
C ALA A 78 -4.58 10.84 4.38
N GLU A 79 -5.48 10.74 5.36
CA GLU A 79 -5.26 11.33 6.70
C GLU A 79 -4.06 10.71 7.43
N MET A 80 -3.93 9.39 7.41
CA MET A 80 -2.79 8.70 8.02
C MET A 80 -1.48 8.99 7.27
N ALA A 81 -1.51 9.00 5.94
CA ALA A 81 -0.34 9.24 5.09
C ALA A 81 0.18 10.67 5.21
N LYS A 82 -0.69 11.63 5.52
CA LYS A 82 -0.31 13.01 5.84
C LYS A 82 0.60 13.08 7.08
N ALA A 83 0.48 12.14 8.01
CA ALA A 83 1.37 12.03 9.15
C ALA A 83 2.61 11.15 8.85
N ASP A 84 2.40 9.97 8.24
CA ASP A 84 3.45 9.08 7.76
C ASP A 84 2.90 8.09 6.72
N SER A 85 3.41 8.17 5.50
CA SER A 85 2.98 7.33 4.38
C SER A 85 3.29 5.85 4.57
N ALA A 86 4.39 5.52 5.24
CA ALA A 86 4.81 4.14 5.50
C ALA A 86 3.91 3.46 6.55
N ILE A 87 3.51 4.19 7.58
CA ILE A 87 2.59 3.69 8.61
C ILE A 87 1.19 3.52 8.02
N ALA A 88 0.71 4.51 7.25
CA ALA A 88 -0.55 4.39 6.51
C ALA A 88 -0.58 3.15 5.63
N LYS A 89 0.52 2.91 4.90
CA LYS A 89 0.68 1.73 4.03
C LYS A 89 0.64 0.41 4.81
N THR A 90 1.16 0.38 6.01
CA THR A 90 1.13 -0.84 6.85
C THR A 90 -0.30 -1.24 7.20
N PHE A 91 -1.18 -0.29 7.54
CA PHE A 91 -2.59 -0.55 7.78
C PHE A 91 -3.34 -0.92 6.51
N SER A 92 -3.22 -0.12 5.46
CA SER A 92 -3.93 -0.34 4.20
C SER A 92 -3.51 -1.64 3.51
N GLN A 93 -2.28 -2.11 3.74
CA GLN A 93 -1.84 -3.42 3.25
C GLN A 93 -2.65 -4.58 3.86
N SER A 94 -3.03 -4.49 5.14
CA SER A 94 -3.93 -5.49 5.74
C SER A 94 -5.33 -5.43 5.14
N TRP A 95 -5.83 -4.23 4.78
CA TRP A 95 -7.10 -4.10 4.05
C TRP A 95 -7.03 -4.73 2.66
N LYS A 96 -5.93 -4.51 1.94
CA LYS A 96 -5.69 -5.12 0.63
C LYS A 96 -5.77 -6.64 0.68
N TRP A 97 -5.11 -7.25 1.66
CA TRP A 97 -5.14 -8.71 1.81
C TRP A 97 -6.49 -9.21 2.33
N SER A 98 -7.22 -8.42 3.12
CA SER A 98 -8.61 -8.72 3.48
C SER A 98 -9.50 -8.74 2.23
N HIS A 99 -9.36 -7.79 1.31
CA HIS A 99 -10.09 -7.81 0.03
C HIS A 99 -9.72 -9.04 -0.82
N LEU A 100 -8.44 -9.44 -0.86
CA LEU A 100 -8.04 -10.65 -1.55
C LEU A 100 -8.74 -11.89 -0.98
N LEU A 101 -8.82 -12.00 0.35
CA LEU A 101 -9.50 -13.09 1.02
C LEU A 101 -11.02 -13.08 0.76
N VAL A 102 -11.63 -11.89 0.75
CA VAL A 102 -13.06 -11.74 0.39
C VAL A 102 -13.32 -12.24 -1.04
N ASP A 103 -12.46 -11.90 -1.98
CA ASP A 103 -12.63 -12.23 -3.39
C ASP A 103 -12.39 -13.72 -3.71
N ASN A 104 -11.50 -14.38 -2.98
CA ASN A 104 -10.98 -15.70 -3.35
C ASN A 104 -11.27 -16.80 -2.32
N GLY A 105 -11.59 -16.46 -1.07
CA GLY A 105 -11.81 -17.44 -0.01
C GLY A 105 -13.21 -18.06 -0.06
N SER A 106 -13.32 -19.33 0.32
CA SER A 106 -14.60 -19.95 0.65
C SER A 106 -15.21 -19.33 1.91
N ALA A 107 -16.48 -19.57 2.18
CA ALA A 107 -17.14 -19.09 3.41
C ALA A 107 -16.41 -19.58 4.68
N GLU A 108 -15.97 -20.84 4.68
CA GLU A 108 -15.22 -21.47 5.78
C GLU A 108 -13.83 -20.83 5.94
N GLN A 109 -13.11 -20.60 4.85
CA GLN A 109 -11.81 -19.92 4.87
C GLN A 109 -11.93 -18.50 5.38
N LYS A 110 -12.91 -17.74 4.89
CA LYS A 110 -13.20 -16.37 5.35
C LYS A 110 -13.45 -16.34 6.85
N LYS A 111 -14.36 -17.21 7.32
CA LYS A 111 -14.66 -17.28 8.76
C LYS A 111 -13.41 -17.59 9.57
N ARG A 112 -12.70 -18.66 9.26
CA ARG A 112 -11.51 -19.10 10.01
C ARG A 112 -10.40 -18.05 10.04
N LEU A 113 -10.08 -17.46 8.87
CA LEU A 113 -8.96 -16.54 8.74
C LEU A 113 -9.30 -15.14 9.28
N PHE A 114 -10.54 -14.68 9.12
CA PHE A 114 -10.95 -13.41 9.71
C PHE A 114 -11.16 -13.51 11.22
N ASP A 115 -11.69 -14.62 11.77
CA ASP A 115 -11.77 -14.83 13.21
C ASP A 115 -10.39 -14.69 13.86
N ALA A 116 -9.36 -15.31 13.27
CA ALA A 116 -7.99 -15.18 13.74
C ALA A 116 -7.44 -13.74 13.58
N PHE A 117 -7.68 -13.11 12.44
CA PHE A 117 -7.20 -11.75 12.15
C PHE A 117 -7.86 -10.71 13.06
N VAL A 118 -9.15 -10.77 13.26
CA VAL A 118 -9.91 -9.82 14.10
C VAL A 118 -9.61 -10.02 15.58
N GLY A 119 -9.49 -11.27 16.02
CA GLY A 119 -9.31 -11.63 17.43
C GLY A 119 -7.94 -11.29 18.03
N ASP A 120 -6.95 -10.88 17.22
CA ASP A 120 -5.60 -10.59 17.69
C ASP A 120 -5.14 -9.20 17.22
N ASP A 121 -4.97 -8.27 18.16
CA ASP A 121 -4.56 -6.87 17.92
C ASP A 121 -3.20 -6.72 17.22
N THR A 122 -2.39 -7.78 17.19
CA THR A 122 -1.08 -7.81 16.54
C THR A 122 -1.08 -8.65 15.26
N PHE A 123 -2.24 -9.11 14.80
CA PHE A 123 -2.30 -9.87 13.57
C PHE A 123 -2.17 -8.94 12.35
N VAL A 124 -1.04 -8.97 11.69
CA VAL A 124 -0.78 -8.26 10.42
C VAL A 124 -0.79 -9.27 9.28
N LEU A 125 -1.36 -8.87 8.15
CA LEU A 125 -1.39 -9.66 6.92
C LEU A 125 -0.22 -9.26 6.01
N GLY A 126 0.45 -10.27 5.46
CA GLY A 126 1.54 -10.11 4.52
C GLY A 126 1.30 -10.84 3.22
N GLY A 127 2.13 -10.59 2.23
CA GLY A 127 2.09 -11.34 0.98
C GLY A 127 2.70 -10.59 -0.20
N GLY A 128 2.82 -11.30 -1.31
CA GLY A 128 3.34 -10.71 -2.54
C GLY A 128 3.70 -11.72 -3.63
N ILE A 129 4.12 -11.16 -4.75
CA ILE A 129 4.36 -11.89 -5.99
C ILE A 129 5.86 -11.93 -6.31
N THR A 130 6.59 -10.85 -5.99
CA THR A 130 7.96 -10.59 -6.44
C THR A 130 8.97 -11.63 -5.96
N GLU A 131 9.87 -12.05 -6.85
CA GLU A 131 10.93 -13.02 -6.61
C GLU A 131 12.28 -12.45 -7.00
N PRO A 132 13.42 -13.08 -6.63
CA PRO A 132 14.75 -12.58 -6.98
C PRO A 132 14.94 -12.28 -8.47
N ASN A 133 14.33 -13.10 -9.34
CA ASN A 133 14.43 -12.99 -10.80
C ASN A 133 13.10 -12.64 -11.48
N ALA A 134 12.08 -12.22 -10.72
CA ALA A 134 10.76 -11.94 -11.27
C ALA A 134 10.09 -10.75 -10.57
N GLY A 135 10.00 -9.63 -11.25
CA GLY A 135 9.37 -8.40 -10.78
C GLY A 135 8.31 -7.89 -11.74
N SER A 136 8.66 -6.91 -12.57
CA SER A 136 7.76 -6.30 -13.57
C SER A 136 7.29 -7.27 -14.65
N ASP A 137 8.06 -8.29 -14.97
CA ASP A 137 7.74 -9.38 -15.90
C ASP A 137 6.52 -10.22 -15.45
N ASN A 138 6.15 -10.21 -14.16
CA ASN A 138 4.85 -10.72 -13.71
C ASN A 138 3.66 -9.95 -14.30
N ARG A 139 3.89 -8.79 -14.89
CA ARG A 139 2.86 -7.84 -15.33
C ARG A 139 2.99 -7.42 -16.79
N LEU A 140 4.13 -7.66 -17.42
CA LEU A 140 4.42 -7.29 -18.81
C LEU A 140 4.45 -8.51 -19.72
N PRO A 141 4.13 -8.34 -21.02
CA PRO A 141 4.44 -9.31 -22.05
C PRO A 141 5.99 -9.52 -22.15
N PRO A 142 6.45 -10.73 -22.47
CA PRO A 142 5.63 -11.90 -22.79
C PRO A 142 5.13 -12.65 -21.54
N GLN A 143 3.90 -12.40 -21.15
CA GLN A 143 3.25 -13.18 -20.08
C GLN A 143 2.82 -14.57 -20.55
N ASP A 144 2.98 -14.86 -21.82
CA ASP A 144 2.71 -16.13 -22.50
C ASP A 144 3.88 -17.12 -22.45
N ASP A 145 5.10 -16.68 -22.06
CA ASP A 145 6.23 -17.58 -21.85
C ASP A 145 6.18 -18.19 -20.44
N PRO A 146 6.09 -19.52 -20.28
CA PRO A 146 6.08 -20.17 -18.97
C PRO A 146 7.32 -19.89 -18.11
N ARG A 147 8.44 -19.50 -18.71
CA ARG A 147 9.69 -19.16 -18.02
C ARG A 147 9.68 -17.76 -17.43
N SER A 148 8.75 -16.91 -17.85
CA SER A 148 8.60 -15.53 -17.36
C SER A 148 7.87 -15.48 -16.01
N GLY A 149 8.14 -14.44 -15.24
CA GLY A 149 7.45 -14.14 -14.01
C GLY A 149 7.79 -15.09 -12.85
N LEU A 150 6.89 -15.18 -11.89
CA LEU A 150 7.10 -15.94 -10.66
C LEU A 150 7.32 -17.43 -10.87
N GLN A 151 8.20 -18.03 -10.08
CA GLN A 151 8.62 -19.43 -10.17
C GLN A 151 8.57 -20.17 -8.81
N LEU A 152 8.14 -19.53 -7.70
CA LEU A 152 7.88 -20.23 -6.44
C LEU A 152 6.92 -21.38 -6.72
N ARG A 153 7.42 -22.61 -6.66
CA ARG A 153 6.67 -23.81 -7.03
C ARG A 153 5.79 -24.30 -5.90
N ALA A 154 4.58 -24.74 -6.24
CA ALA A 154 3.74 -25.52 -5.37
C ALA A 154 3.38 -26.84 -6.07
N THR A 155 3.70 -27.96 -5.42
CA THR A 155 3.45 -29.32 -5.93
C THR A 155 2.50 -30.03 -4.97
N LEU A 156 1.46 -30.69 -5.50
CA LEU A 156 0.52 -31.46 -4.71
C LEU A 156 1.13 -32.80 -4.31
N ASP A 157 1.08 -33.10 -3.02
CA ASP A 157 1.50 -34.37 -2.42
C ASP A 157 0.35 -34.90 -1.52
N GLY A 158 -0.46 -35.78 -2.05
CA GLY A 158 -1.70 -36.21 -1.42
C GLY A 158 -2.72 -35.07 -1.34
N ASP A 159 -3.09 -34.64 -0.13
CA ASP A 159 -3.99 -33.50 0.18
C ASP A 159 -3.23 -32.23 0.63
N THR A 160 -1.91 -32.27 0.52
CA THR A 160 -1.01 -31.23 1.01
C THR A 160 -0.18 -30.67 -0.14
N TRP A 161 -0.03 -29.37 -0.18
CA TRP A 161 0.85 -28.67 -1.13
C TRP A 161 2.23 -28.44 -0.53
N VAL A 162 3.27 -28.73 -1.27
CA VAL A 162 4.67 -28.50 -0.91
C VAL A 162 5.18 -27.32 -1.69
N LEU A 163 5.56 -26.24 -0.99
CA LEU A 163 6.03 -24.98 -1.58
C LEU A 163 7.55 -24.89 -1.47
N ASN A 164 8.21 -24.60 -2.61
CA ASN A 164 9.66 -24.45 -2.70
C ASN A 164 10.05 -23.24 -3.54
N GLY A 165 10.97 -22.40 -3.02
CA GLY A 165 11.50 -21.22 -3.70
C GLY A 165 11.71 -20.03 -2.77
N ALA A 166 11.75 -18.83 -3.36
CA ALA A 166 11.98 -17.60 -2.61
C ALA A 166 11.12 -16.44 -3.12
N LYS A 167 10.82 -15.53 -2.22
CA LYS A 167 10.18 -14.25 -2.51
C LYS A 167 11.04 -13.11 -1.96
N VAL A 168 11.00 -11.93 -2.62
CA VAL A 168 11.73 -10.74 -2.18
C VAL A 168 10.84 -9.52 -2.15
N TYR A 169 11.19 -8.52 -1.34
CA TYR A 169 10.40 -7.30 -1.13
C TYR A 169 8.97 -7.55 -0.67
N ILE A 170 8.74 -8.65 0.04
CA ILE A 170 7.40 -9.07 0.44
C ILE A 170 6.88 -8.16 1.55
N ALA A 171 5.70 -7.62 1.31
CA ALA A 171 4.99 -6.75 2.23
C ALA A 171 4.71 -7.44 3.57
N ASN A 172 5.14 -6.82 4.67
CA ASN A 172 4.97 -7.32 6.03
C ASN A 172 5.52 -8.73 6.26
N ALA A 173 6.52 -9.18 5.47
CA ALA A 173 7.02 -10.55 5.51
C ALA A 173 7.58 -10.97 6.87
N ASN A 174 8.24 -10.05 7.58
CA ASN A 174 8.87 -10.31 8.89
C ASN A 174 7.95 -10.06 10.09
N ILE A 175 6.78 -9.48 9.87
CA ILE A 175 5.83 -9.10 10.93
C ILE A 175 4.43 -9.69 10.74
N GLY A 176 4.11 -10.18 9.54
CA GLY A 176 2.80 -10.76 9.23
C GLY A 176 2.63 -12.14 9.85
N LYS A 177 1.46 -12.43 10.43
CA LYS A 177 1.13 -13.77 10.94
C LYS A 177 0.55 -14.70 9.88
N LEU A 178 0.10 -14.14 8.76
CA LEU A 178 -0.41 -14.87 7.61
C LEU A 178 0.16 -14.25 6.34
N ILE A 179 0.72 -15.10 5.48
CA ILE A 179 1.35 -14.69 4.21
C ILE A 179 0.55 -15.22 3.03
N PHE A 180 0.07 -14.33 2.17
CA PHE A 180 -0.55 -14.71 0.91
C PHE A 180 0.54 -14.91 -0.16
N ALA A 181 0.85 -16.18 -0.45
CA ALA A 181 1.87 -16.57 -1.38
C ALA A 181 1.28 -16.91 -2.75
N PHE A 182 1.74 -16.19 -3.79
CA PHE A 182 1.45 -16.52 -5.19
C PHE A 182 2.47 -17.52 -5.68
N THR A 183 2.01 -18.69 -6.12
CA THR A 183 2.87 -19.82 -6.47
C THR A 183 2.58 -20.34 -7.88
N ARG A 184 3.57 -20.92 -8.50
CA ARG A 184 3.46 -21.62 -9.78
C ARG A 184 3.01 -23.07 -9.52
N THR A 185 1.75 -23.36 -9.83
CA THR A 185 1.18 -24.71 -9.75
C THR A 185 1.22 -25.46 -11.07
N ASP A 186 1.21 -24.74 -12.20
CA ASP A 186 1.51 -25.32 -13.52
C ASP A 186 2.76 -24.65 -14.12
N PRO A 187 3.92 -25.35 -14.15
CA PRO A 187 5.16 -24.80 -14.69
C PRO A 187 5.17 -24.66 -16.21
N ASN A 188 4.24 -25.30 -16.92
CA ASN A 188 4.15 -25.27 -18.39
C ASN A 188 3.18 -24.20 -18.90
N ALA A 189 2.35 -23.65 -18.03
CA ALA A 189 1.44 -22.57 -18.35
C ALA A 189 2.06 -21.20 -18.08
N PRO A 190 1.66 -20.11 -18.77
CA PRO A 190 2.07 -18.75 -18.44
C PRO A 190 1.53 -18.32 -17.07
N VAL A 191 2.12 -17.24 -16.50
CA VAL A 191 1.75 -16.73 -15.14
C VAL A 191 0.25 -16.59 -14.93
N PRO A 192 -0.53 -16.00 -15.84
CA PRO A 192 -1.96 -15.82 -15.62
C PRO A 192 -2.76 -17.13 -15.50
N GLU A 193 -2.25 -18.20 -16.11
CA GLU A 193 -2.93 -19.49 -16.24
C GLU A 193 -2.31 -20.59 -15.35
N GLY A 194 -1.11 -20.34 -14.78
CA GLY A 194 -0.37 -21.31 -13.97
C GLY A 194 -0.17 -20.94 -12.51
N THR A 195 -0.89 -19.90 -12.01
CA THR A 195 -0.67 -19.35 -10.66
C THR A 195 -1.83 -19.64 -9.72
N THR A 196 -1.49 -20.09 -8.50
CA THR A 196 -2.41 -20.32 -7.39
C THR A 196 -1.98 -19.51 -6.17
N ILE A 197 -2.93 -19.12 -5.32
CA ILE A 197 -2.68 -18.38 -4.08
C ILE A 197 -2.85 -19.33 -2.89
N PHE A 198 -1.89 -19.29 -1.96
CA PHE A 198 -1.98 -19.98 -0.68
C PHE A 198 -1.90 -19.00 0.49
N ALA A 199 -2.75 -19.21 1.48
CA ALA A 199 -2.68 -18.55 2.78
C ALA A 199 -1.74 -19.37 3.70
N VAL A 200 -0.51 -18.90 3.89
CA VAL A 200 0.54 -19.61 4.62
C VAL A 200 0.73 -18.97 5.99
N PRO A 201 0.43 -19.67 7.11
CA PRO A 201 0.78 -19.18 8.44
C PRO A 201 2.29 -18.95 8.55
N HIS A 202 2.67 -17.87 9.22
CA HIS A 202 4.08 -17.47 9.29
C HIS A 202 4.97 -18.47 10.05
N ASP A 203 4.40 -19.22 10.97
CA ASP A 203 5.05 -20.26 11.77
C ASP A 203 5.08 -21.63 11.09
N THR A 204 4.66 -21.74 9.82
CA THR A 204 4.71 -23.00 9.07
C THR A 204 6.16 -23.49 8.94
N PRO A 205 6.46 -24.73 9.34
CA PRO A 205 7.81 -25.29 9.21
C PRO A 205 8.33 -25.19 7.77
N GLY A 206 9.61 -24.79 7.63
CA GLY A 206 10.25 -24.56 6.34
C GLY A 206 10.07 -23.14 5.78
N LEU A 207 9.18 -22.32 6.35
CA LEU A 207 9.09 -20.89 6.02
C LEU A 207 10.10 -20.10 6.86
N ARG A 208 11.00 -19.38 6.19
CA ARG A 208 12.04 -18.60 6.85
C ARG A 208 12.08 -17.17 6.31
N VAL A 209 12.14 -16.21 7.22
CA VAL A 209 12.40 -14.79 6.89
C VAL A 209 13.89 -14.60 6.64
N GLY A 210 14.21 -13.92 5.55
CA GLY A 210 15.56 -13.48 5.24
C GLY A 210 15.80 -12.02 5.60
N LYS A 211 16.51 -11.31 4.74
CA LYS A 211 16.88 -9.91 4.92
C LYS A 211 15.64 -9.00 4.95
N VAL A 212 15.59 -8.11 5.94
CA VAL A 212 14.70 -6.94 5.93
C VAL A 212 15.37 -5.83 5.13
N PHE A 213 14.66 -5.26 4.15
CA PHE A 213 15.25 -4.30 3.23
C PHE A 213 15.36 -2.90 3.82
N ASN A 214 16.57 -2.33 3.81
CA ASN A 214 16.81 -0.93 4.12
C ASN A 214 16.47 -0.07 2.89
N LYS A 215 15.22 0.33 2.78
CA LYS A 215 14.73 1.13 1.66
C LYS A 215 15.13 2.60 1.80
N HIS A 216 15.18 3.30 0.68
CA HIS A 216 15.46 4.73 0.61
C HIS A 216 14.36 5.57 1.32
N GLY A 217 13.09 5.20 1.15
CA GLY A 217 11.92 5.73 1.84
C GLY A 217 11.02 4.63 2.38
N TRP A 218 9.86 4.97 2.97
CA TRP A 218 8.90 4.02 3.55
C TRP A 218 9.52 3.05 4.54
N ARG A 219 10.43 3.53 5.38
CA ARG A 219 11.25 2.66 6.21
C ARG A 219 10.46 1.92 7.28
N PHE A 220 9.41 2.52 7.84
CA PHE A 220 8.51 1.84 8.79
C PHE A 220 7.78 0.65 8.14
N TYR A 221 7.37 0.77 6.86
CA TYR A 221 6.68 -0.29 6.15
C TYR A 221 7.64 -1.44 5.84
N GLN A 222 7.44 -2.56 6.51
CA GLN A 222 8.36 -3.69 6.45
C GLN A 222 8.27 -4.44 5.11
N ASN A 223 9.43 -4.67 4.50
CA ASN A 223 9.59 -5.56 3.36
C ASN A 223 10.79 -6.48 3.61
N ALA A 224 10.61 -7.79 3.45
CA ALA A 224 11.69 -8.76 3.65
C ALA A 224 11.70 -9.85 2.58
N GLU A 225 12.74 -10.66 2.61
CA GLU A 225 12.82 -11.92 1.89
C GLU A 225 12.05 -13.01 2.63
N LEU A 226 11.49 -13.95 1.88
CA LEU A 226 10.92 -15.20 2.37
C LEU A 226 11.50 -16.36 1.59
N PHE A 227 11.95 -17.37 2.31
CA PHE A 227 12.42 -18.66 1.76
C PHE A 227 11.44 -19.76 2.12
N PHE A 228 11.09 -20.58 1.14
CA PHE A 228 10.18 -21.71 1.26
C PHE A 228 11.00 -22.96 0.99
N GLU A 229 11.23 -23.75 2.01
CA GLU A 229 12.02 -25.00 1.97
C GLU A 229 11.11 -26.15 2.44
N ASP A 230 10.51 -26.85 1.48
CA ASP A 230 9.50 -27.90 1.71
C ASP A 230 8.34 -27.45 2.62
N VAL A 231 7.89 -26.20 2.45
CA VAL A 231 6.78 -25.64 3.23
C VAL A 231 5.49 -26.37 2.88
N ARG A 232 4.95 -27.11 3.84
CA ARG A 232 3.75 -27.94 3.65
C ARG A 232 2.49 -27.20 4.12
N VAL A 233 1.54 -27.03 3.21
CA VAL A 233 0.25 -26.38 3.51
C VAL A 233 -0.91 -27.27 3.04
N PRO A 234 -1.97 -27.45 3.83
CA PRO A 234 -3.14 -28.24 3.43
C PRO A 234 -3.89 -27.56 2.28
N ASP A 235 -4.60 -28.32 1.44
CA ASP A 235 -5.40 -27.75 0.34
C ASP A 235 -6.48 -26.77 0.85
N SER A 236 -6.92 -26.91 2.09
CA SER A 236 -7.84 -25.95 2.74
C SER A 236 -7.27 -24.53 2.92
N ASN A 237 -5.96 -24.33 2.70
CA ASN A 237 -5.31 -23.02 2.67
C ASN A 237 -5.14 -22.44 1.25
N ARG A 238 -5.54 -23.19 0.21
CA ARG A 238 -5.58 -22.69 -1.17
C ARG A 238 -6.78 -21.76 -1.34
N LEU A 239 -6.54 -20.56 -1.84
CA LEU A 239 -7.59 -19.57 -2.11
C LEU A 239 -8.03 -19.65 -3.59
N GLY A 240 -9.31 -19.90 -3.78
CA GLY A 240 -9.90 -20.03 -5.11
C GLY A 240 -9.53 -21.35 -5.83
N ALA A 241 -9.70 -21.37 -7.14
CA ALA A 241 -9.38 -22.54 -7.97
C ALA A 241 -7.85 -22.69 -8.17
N ILE A 242 -7.40 -23.93 -8.42
CA ILE A 242 -6.03 -24.17 -8.91
C ILE A 242 -5.85 -23.38 -10.22
N ASN A 243 -4.71 -22.72 -10.38
CA ASN A 243 -4.40 -21.83 -11.51
C ASN A 243 -5.38 -20.66 -11.67
N GLY A 244 -6.04 -20.27 -10.58
CA GLY A 244 -7.10 -19.25 -10.58
C GLY A 244 -6.70 -17.87 -10.05
N ALA A 245 -5.44 -17.68 -9.67
CA ALA A 245 -4.99 -16.45 -8.98
C ALA A 245 -5.28 -15.14 -9.73
N HIS A 246 -5.32 -15.18 -11.05
CA HIS A 246 -5.52 -14.01 -11.90
C HIS A 246 -6.92 -13.90 -12.53
N LYS A 247 -7.86 -14.79 -12.17
CA LYS A 247 -9.21 -14.82 -12.77
C LYS A 247 -10.17 -13.78 -12.18
N ASN A 248 -9.91 -13.28 -10.97
CA ASN A 248 -10.80 -12.31 -10.29
C ASN A 248 -10.43 -10.85 -10.58
N HIS A 249 -10.44 -10.46 -11.85
CA HIS A 249 -10.04 -9.11 -12.27
C HIS A 249 -11.00 -7.98 -11.85
N GLY A 250 -12.23 -8.28 -11.49
CA GLY A 250 -13.25 -7.30 -11.05
C GLY A 250 -13.47 -7.25 -9.53
N GLY A 251 -12.73 -8.03 -8.74
CA GLY A 251 -12.92 -8.12 -7.30
C GLY A 251 -12.45 -6.88 -6.51
N LYS A 252 -12.78 -6.86 -5.23
CA LYS A 252 -12.43 -5.76 -4.30
C LYS A 252 -10.93 -5.49 -4.25
N ASN A 253 -10.10 -6.53 -4.26
CA ASN A 253 -8.64 -6.38 -4.24
C ASN A 253 -8.11 -5.65 -5.48
N SER A 254 -8.66 -5.95 -6.66
CA SER A 254 -8.27 -5.27 -7.91
C SER A 254 -8.67 -3.79 -7.91
N LYS A 255 -9.85 -3.46 -7.38
CA LYS A 255 -10.34 -2.08 -7.25
C LYS A 255 -9.49 -1.27 -6.26
N PHE A 256 -9.15 -1.88 -5.15
CA PHE A 256 -8.45 -1.21 -4.06
C PHE A 256 -6.98 -0.90 -4.39
N GLY A 257 -6.30 -1.74 -5.15
CA GLY A 257 -4.84 -1.67 -5.31
C GLY A 257 -4.30 -0.31 -5.77
N ASP A 258 -4.81 0.22 -6.89
CA ASP A 258 -4.36 1.51 -7.42
C ASP A 258 -4.91 2.69 -6.61
N LEU A 259 -6.16 2.57 -6.10
CA LEU A 259 -6.79 3.56 -5.23
C LEU A 259 -6.03 3.75 -3.92
N GLU A 260 -5.61 2.65 -3.28
CA GLU A 260 -4.81 2.66 -2.05
C GLU A 260 -3.54 3.50 -2.22
N TYR A 261 -2.86 3.29 -3.32
CA TYR A 261 -1.64 4.02 -3.64
C TYR A 261 -1.92 5.49 -3.88
N ALA A 262 -2.92 5.83 -4.67
CA ALA A 262 -3.24 7.21 -4.98
C ALA A 262 -3.71 8.00 -3.74
N ALA A 263 -4.48 7.38 -2.86
CA ALA A 263 -4.89 7.99 -1.59
C ALA A 263 -3.69 8.26 -0.66
N ASN A 264 -2.71 7.35 -0.64
CA ASN A 264 -1.46 7.55 0.12
C ASN A 264 -0.65 8.72 -0.47
N ALA A 265 -0.51 8.78 -1.81
CA ALA A 265 0.16 9.89 -2.49
C ALA A 265 -0.51 11.24 -2.21
N LEU A 266 -1.85 11.27 -2.15
CA LEU A 266 -2.61 12.46 -1.78
C LEU A 266 -2.23 12.94 -0.37
N GLY A 267 -2.14 12.05 0.61
CA GLY A 267 -1.71 12.38 1.97
C GLY A 267 -0.29 12.96 2.02
N ILE A 268 0.65 12.42 1.23
CA ILE A 268 2.00 12.97 1.09
C ILE A 268 1.97 14.39 0.51
N CYS A 269 1.14 14.64 -0.51
CA CYS A 269 0.97 15.98 -1.07
C CYS A 269 0.41 16.97 -0.04
N ASP A 270 -0.59 16.55 0.72
CA ASP A 270 -1.17 17.38 1.80
C ASP A 270 -0.13 17.70 2.88
N ALA A 271 0.71 16.74 3.27
CA ALA A 271 1.82 16.99 4.20
C ALA A 271 2.81 18.00 3.66
N ALA A 272 3.19 17.89 2.39
CA ALA A 272 4.10 18.82 1.74
C ALA A 272 3.54 20.27 1.69
N ILE A 273 2.27 20.43 1.37
CA ILE A 273 1.58 21.74 1.36
C ILE A 273 1.51 22.33 2.77
N GLU A 274 1.17 21.52 3.77
CA GLU A 274 1.12 21.98 5.18
C GLU A 274 2.49 22.49 5.63
N MET A 275 3.56 21.74 5.35
CA MET A 275 4.93 22.13 5.66
C MET A 275 5.33 23.42 4.94
N ALA A 276 5.12 23.51 3.63
CA ALA A 276 5.44 24.69 2.83
C ALA A 276 4.69 25.93 3.35
N THR A 277 3.39 25.77 3.65
CA THR A 277 2.54 26.85 4.16
C THR A 277 3.03 27.35 5.52
N LEU A 278 3.35 26.46 6.44
CA LEU A 278 3.89 26.81 7.76
C LEU A 278 5.22 27.56 7.62
N HIS A 279 6.14 27.00 6.81
CA HIS A 279 7.43 27.63 6.54
C HIS A 279 7.27 29.02 5.91
N GLY A 280 6.38 29.18 4.95
CA GLY A 280 6.07 30.46 4.32
C GLY A 280 5.57 31.53 5.28
N ARG A 281 4.82 31.13 6.32
CA ARG A 281 4.29 32.02 7.35
C ARG A 281 5.30 32.39 8.43
N THR A 282 6.24 31.51 8.71
CA THR A 282 7.18 31.65 9.86
C THR A 282 8.56 32.16 9.45
N HIS A 283 9.07 31.72 8.29
CA HIS A 283 10.41 32.07 7.83
C HIS A 283 10.45 33.43 7.14
N ARG A 284 11.54 34.18 7.35
CA ARG A 284 11.77 35.51 6.75
C ARG A 284 13.04 35.50 5.91
N GLN A 285 12.97 36.13 4.75
CA GLN A 285 14.11 36.34 3.85
C GLN A 285 14.02 37.77 3.27
N SER A 286 15.14 38.45 3.15
CA SER A 286 15.19 39.84 2.64
C SER A 286 14.16 40.78 3.27
N GLY A 287 14.00 40.69 4.62
CA GLY A 287 13.11 41.53 5.39
C GLY A 287 11.62 41.17 5.33
N LYS A 288 11.20 40.23 4.49
CA LYS A 288 9.79 39.83 4.31
C LYS A 288 9.58 38.37 4.73
N ARG A 289 8.34 37.97 5.05
CA ARG A 289 7.97 36.58 5.18
C ARG A 289 8.03 35.88 3.80
N LEU A 290 8.39 34.59 3.75
CA LEU A 290 8.49 33.86 2.48
C LEU A 290 7.19 33.89 1.68
N ASN A 291 6.03 33.80 2.33
CA ASN A 291 4.73 33.89 1.66
C ASN A 291 4.42 35.22 0.99
N GLN A 292 5.25 36.26 1.19
CA GLN A 292 5.17 37.56 0.51
C GLN A 292 6.05 37.61 -0.76
N HIS A 293 6.83 36.56 -1.06
CA HIS A 293 7.67 36.50 -2.24
C HIS A 293 6.94 35.79 -3.39
N GLN A 294 6.97 36.39 -4.58
CA GLN A 294 6.26 35.87 -5.75
C GLN A 294 6.67 34.46 -6.13
N LEU A 295 7.97 34.13 -6.07
CA LEU A 295 8.45 32.79 -6.39
C LEU A 295 7.88 31.73 -5.43
N PHE A 296 7.76 32.04 -4.14
CA PHE A 296 7.11 31.16 -3.17
C PHE A 296 5.63 30.97 -3.50
N GLN A 297 4.92 32.06 -3.81
CA GLN A 297 3.49 32.03 -4.16
C GLN A 297 3.23 31.17 -5.40
N LEU A 298 4.06 31.30 -6.44
CA LEU A 298 3.96 30.48 -7.65
C LEU A 298 4.16 29.00 -7.35
N ARG A 299 5.19 28.65 -6.57
CA ARG A 299 5.44 27.24 -6.17
C ARG A 299 4.30 26.66 -5.35
N LEU A 300 3.80 27.41 -4.36
CA LEU A 300 2.68 26.96 -3.53
C LEU A 300 1.39 26.80 -4.36
N SER A 301 1.14 27.71 -5.30
CA SER A 301 0.02 27.59 -6.24
C SER A 301 0.10 26.32 -7.08
N GLU A 302 1.29 25.99 -7.63
CA GLU A 302 1.50 24.76 -8.39
C GLU A 302 1.28 23.51 -7.53
N MET A 303 1.78 23.51 -6.29
CA MET A 303 1.55 22.40 -5.35
C MET A 303 0.04 22.19 -5.11
N HIS A 304 -0.72 23.25 -4.89
CA HIS A 304 -2.17 23.17 -4.72
C HIS A 304 -2.88 22.64 -5.98
N MET A 305 -2.50 23.12 -7.18
CA MET A 305 -3.09 22.63 -8.44
C MET A 305 -2.97 21.13 -8.59
N PHE A 306 -1.77 20.57 -8.43
CA PHE A 306 -1.56 19.13 -8.53
C PHE A 306 -2.31 18.35 -7.46
N THR A 307 -2.31 18.85 -6.23
CA THR A 307 -2.96 18.15 -5.10
C THR A 307 -4.47 18.15 -5.24
N GLU A 308 -5.10 19.26 -5.63
CA GLU A 308 -6.55 19.33 -5.81
C GLU A 308 -7.02 18.51 -7.02
N ALA A 309 -6.27 18.49 -8.12
CA ALA A 309 -6.54 17.62 -9.25
C ALA A 309 -6.45 16.13 -8.85
N LEU A 310 -5.42 15.77 -8.08
CA LEU A 310 -5.25 14.42 -7.55
C LEU A 310 -6.39 14.05 -6.59
N ARG A 311 -6.76 14.94 -5.68
CA ARG A 311 -7.89 14.75 -4.75
C ARG A 311 -9.19 14.47 -5.48
N ALA A 312 -9.51 15.28 -6.50
CA ALA A 312 -10.71 15.09 -7.30
C ALA A 312 -10.70 13.72 -8.01
N PHE A 313 -9.55 13.30 -8.54
CA PHE A 313 -9.42 12.02 -9.22
C PHE A 313 -9.51 10.82 -8.25
N VAL A 314 -8.85 10.89 -7.09
CA VAL A 314 -8.94 9.86 -6.03
C VAL A 314 -10.39 9.69 -5.58
N MET A 315 -11.07 10.78 -5.25
CA MET A 315 -12.45 10.72 -4.76
C MET A 315 -13.43 10.24 -5.81
N ARG A 316 -13.23 10.60 -7.08
CA ARG A 316 -14.03 10.08 -8.18
C ARG A 316 -13.89 8.56 -8.29
N ILE A 317 -12.66 8.03 -8.32
CA ILE A 317 -12.43 6.59 -8.46
C ILE A 317 -12.92 5.82 -7.22
N ALA A 318 -12.78 6.39 -6.03
CA ALA A 318 -13.29 5.81 -4.80
C ALA A 318 -14.83 5.67 -4.86
N ALA A 319 -15.54 6.73 -5.21
CA ALA A 319 -17.00 6.71 -5.35
C ALA A 319 -17.47 5.77 -6.46
N GLU A 320 -16.80 5.75 -7.62
CA GLU A 320 -17.06 4.77 -8.68
C GLU A 320 -16.88 3.33 -8.16
N SER A 321 -15.84 3.10 -7.33
CA SER A 321 -15.55 1.78 -6.73
C SER A 321 -16.66 1.30 -5.78
N ASP A 322 -17.32 2.23 -5.10
CA ASP A 322 -18.44 1.93 -4.20
C ASP A 322 -19.76 1.65 -4.96
N CYS A 323 -19.96 2.31 -6.10
CA CYS A 323 -21.21 2.25 -6.83
C CYS A 323 -21.30 1.14 -7.89
N THR A 324 -20.16 0.69 -8.46
CA THR A 324 -20.19 -0.22 -9.62
C THR A 324 -19.34 -1.46 -9.39
N ALA A 325 -19.85 -2.64 -9.85
CA ALA A 325 -19.07 -3.86 -9.90
C ALA A 325 -17.92 -3.73 -10.92
N ASP A 326 -18.12 -2.96 -11.97
CA ASP A 326 -17.23 -2.88 -13.14
C ASP A 326 -16.61 -1.47 -13.24
N ILE A 327 -15.47 -1.28 -12.56
CA ILE A 327 -14.69 -0.06 -12.75
C ILE A 327 -13.80 -0.25 -13.97
N SER A 328 -13.75 0.77 -14.80
CA SER A 328 -12.75 0.82 -15.85
C SER A 328 -11.33 0.71 -15.27
N ARG A 329 -10.72 -0.45 -15.45
CA ARG A 329 -9.31 -0.71 -15.04
C ARG A 329 -8.35 0.34 -15.63
N LYS A 330 -8.69 0.93 -16.77
CA LYS A 330 -8.02 2.03 -17.41
C LYS A 330 -7.94 3.25 -16.51
N HIS A 331 -9.04 3.66 -15.88
CA HIS A 331 -9.08 4.84 -15.03
C HIS A 331 -8.21 4.65 -13.76
N ASN A 332 -8.19 3.46 -13.18
CA ASN A 332 -7.31 3.14 -12.05
C ASN A 332 -5.83 3.27 -12.43
N MET A 333 -5.43 2.74 -13.60
CA MET A 333 -4.04 2.87 -14.07
C MET A 333 -3.66 4.34 -14.36
N LEU A 334 -4.57 5.13 -14.91
CA LEU A 334 -4.34 6.56 -15.14
C LEU A 334 -4.24 7.33 -13.80
N LEU A 335 -5.10 7.00 -12.83
CA LEU A 335 -5.02 7.55 -11.47
C LEU A 335 -3.65 7.26 -10.86
N MET A 336 -3.17 6.03 -10.96
CA MET A 336 -1.86 5.63 -10.43
C MET A 336 -0.71 6.43 -11.04
N ASN A 337 -0.70 6.58 -12.35
CA ASN A 337 0.32 7.35 -13.05
C ASN A 337 0.28 8.83 -12.66
N PHE A 338 -0.92 9.42 -12.63
CA PHE A 338 -1.11 10.82 -12.26
C PHE A 338 -0.72 11.08 -10.79
N SER A 339 -1.04 10.15 -9.88
CA SER A 339 -0.69 10.25 -8.47
C SER A 339 0.83 10.27 -8.25
N THR A 340 1.55 9.45 -9.00
CA THR A 340 3.02 9.37 -8.95
C THR A 340 3.65 10.70 -9.40
N ASP A 341 3.25 11.21 -10.56
CA ASP A 341 3.79 12.47 -11.10
C ASP A 341 3.48 13.67 -10.20
N SER A 342 2.21 13.74 -9.75
CA SER A 342 1.76 14.82 -8.86
C SER A 342 2.53 14.83 -7.54
N MET A 343 2.64 13.68 -6.89
CA MET A 343 3.34 13.54 -5.61
C MET A 343 4.82 13.90 -5.72
N GLN A 344 5.52 13.40 -6.73
CA GLN A 344 6.93 13.72 -6.93
C GLN A 344 7.13 15.21 -7.17
N ARG A 345 6.29 15.80 -8.01
CA ARG A 345 6.37 17.24 -8.30
C ARG A 345 6.12 18.08 -7.05
N VAL A 346 5.09 17.77 -6.27
CA VAL A 346 4.72 18.48 -5.04
C VAL A 346 5.82 18.33 -3.98
N CYS A 347 6.36 17.12 -3.77
CA CYS A 347 7.44 16.89 -2.80
C CYS A 347 8.73 17.62 -3.20
N TYR A 348 9.07 17.64 -4.50
CA TYR A 348 10.23 18.36 -5.00
C TYR A 348 10.09 19.87 -4.78
N LEU A 349 8.92 20.45 -5.07
CA LEU A 349 8.65 21.87 -4.83
C LEU A 349 8.74 22.22 -3.34
N ASN A 350 8.21 21.33 -2.47
CA ASN A 350 8.34 21.48 -1.03
C ASN A 350 9.82 21.48 -0.58
N LEU A 351 10.62 20.54 -1.06
CA LEU A 351 12.06 20.49 -0.77
C LEU A 351 12.77 21.77 -1.24
N ASP A 352 12.44 22.26 -2.43
CA ASP A 352 13.02 23.47 -2.99
C ASP A 352 12.67 24.72 -2.16
N ILE A 353 11.46 24.80 -1.61
CA ILE A 353 11.04 25.84 -0.68
C ILE A 353 11.89 25.82 0.61
N HIS A 354 12.32 24.63 1.07
CA HIS A 354 13.04 24.45 2.33
C HIS A 354 14.57 24.44 2.19
N ARG A 355 15.13 24.65 0.99
CA ARG A 355 16.60 24.56 0.75
C ARG A 355 17.45 25.44 1.65
N GLY A 356 16.96 26.59 2.05
CA GLY A 356 17.67 27.49 2.97
C GLY A 356 17.66 27.03 4.44
N ALA A 357 16.81 26.07 4.80
CA ALA A 357 16.67 25.54 6.17
C ALA A 357 17.55 24.30 6.42
N ALA A 358 18.70 24.22 5.79
CA ALA A 358 19.53 23.03 5.58
C ALA A 358 20.02 22.27 6.85
N LYS A 359 19.65 22.66 8.05
CA LYS A 359 20.03 21.97 9.31
C LYS A 359 18.90 22.05 10.34
N GLY A 360 17.96 21.10 10.29
CA GLY A 360 16.93 21.01 11.32
C GLY A 360 15.81 20.00 10.99
N ALA A 361 14.92 19.76 11.94
CA ALA A 361 13.82 18.81 11.80
C ALA A 361 12.90 19.09 10.60
N ILE A 362 12.74 20.37 10.19
CA ILE A 362 11.90 20.75 9.05
C ILE A 362 12.50 20.26 7.73
N SER A 363 13.81 20.47 7.50
CA SER A 363 14.45 19.98 6.27
C SER A 363 14.53 18.45 6.21
N ALA A 364 14.69 17.79 7.35
CA ALA A 364 14.66 16.33 7.43
C ALA A 364 13.29 15.74 7.06
N HIS A 365 12.18 16.38 7.45
CA HIS A 365 10.83 15.99 7.03
C HIS A 365 10.61 16.22 5.52
N ALA A 366 11.05 17.35 4.97
CA ALA A 366 10.94 17.62 3.54
C ALA A 366 11.74 16.61 2.70
N ASP A 367 12.95 16.24 3.16
CA ASP A 367 13.76 15.18 2.58
C ASP A 367 13.06 13.81 2.65
N LYS A 368 12.49 13.47 3.82
CA LYS A 368 11.74 12.23 3.99
C LYS A 368 10.59 12.12 2.99
N LEU A 369 9.80 13.19 2.77
CA LEU A 369 8.71 13.17 1.81
C LEU A 369 9.19 12.91 0.38
N VAL A 370 10.35 13.46 -0.02
CA VAL A 370 10.96 13.18 -1.34
C VAL A 370 11.40 11.72 -1.43
N ARG A 371 12.05 11.19 -0.40
CA ARG A 371 12.49 9.78 -0.36
C ARG A 371 11.30 8.82 -0.39
N ASP A 372 10.23 9.12 0.33
CA ASP A 372 8.99 8.36 0.29
C ASP A 372 8.33 8.42 -1.10
N ALA A 373 8.36 9.59 -1.75
CA ALA A 373 7.82 9.75 -3.10
C ALA A 373 8.62 8.99 -4.17
N ILE A 374 9.96 8.92 -4.06
CA ILE A 374 10.82 8.19 -5.00
C ILE A 374 10.57 6.69 -4.93
N ILE A 375 10.37 6.12 -3.74
CA ILE A 375 10.10 4.68 -3.58
C ILE A 375 8.87 4.25 -4.37
N TRP A 376 7.91 5.14 -4.53
CA TRP A 376 6.68 4.91 -5.25
C TRP A 376 6.88 4.46 -6.70
N THR A 377 7.84 5.06 -7.40
CA THR A 377 8.15 4.74 -8.81
C THR A 377 8.57 3.30 -9.02
N HIS A 378 9.20 2.69 -8.00
CA HIS A 378 9.67 1.31 -8.08
C HIS A 378 8.61 0.28 -7.67
N ILE A 379 7.55 0.71 -6.98
CA ILE A 379 6.53 -0.20 -6.47
C ILE A 379 5.36 -0.33 -7.44
N ALA A 380 4.91 0.76 -8.05
CA ALA A 380 3.66 0.71 -8.80
C ALA A 380 3.50 1.74 -9.93
N GLY A 381 4.21 2.87 -9.91
CA GLY A 381 3.99 3.99 -10.83
C GLY A 381 4.99 4.09 -11.97
N ASP A 382 5.69 3.01 -12.30
CA ASP A 382 6.72 2.99 -13.32
C ASP A 382 6.16 2.84 -14.76
N SER A 383 7.08 2.74 -15.71
CA SER A 383 6.80 2.55 -17.14
C SER A 383 5.85 1.37 -17.43
N VAL A 384 5.81 0.34 -16.58
CA VAL A 384 4.90 -0.81 -16.77
C VAL A 384 3.44 -0.39 -16.66
N GLN A 385 3.09 0.42 -15.65
CA GLN A 385 1.72 0.92 -15.51
C GLN A 385 1.35 1.87 -16.65
N ARG A 386 2.30 2.69 -17.11
CA ARG A 386 2.09 3.59 -18.27
C ARG A 386 1.81 2.80 -19.55
N MET A 387 2.60 1.75 -19.82
CA MET A 387 2.39 0.89 -20.98
C MET A 387 1.07 0.12 -20.91
N LYS A 388 0.66 -0.35 -19.73
CA LYS A 388 -0.65 -0.99 -19.53
C LYS A 388 -1.79 -0.02 -19.75
N ALA A 389 -1.67 1.21 -19.26
CA ALA A 389 -2.68 2.24 -19.48
C ALA A 389 -2.87 2.53 -20.99
N VAL A 390 -1.77 2.67 -21.73
CA VAL A 390 -1.83 2.87 -23.20
C VAL A 390 -2.48 1.67 -23.88
N LYS A 391 -2.09 0.43 -23.54
CA LYS A 391 -2.69 -0.79 -24.13
C LYS A 391 -4.20 -0.90 -23.85
N ALA A 392 -4.68 -0.37 -22.74
CA ALA A 392 -6.10 -0.33 -22.40
C ALA A 392 -6.86 0.82 -23.10
N LEU A 393 -6.15 1.78 -23.69
CA LEU A 393 -6.70 2.90 -24.46
C LEU A 393 -6.84 2.57 -25.95
N LEU A 394 -5.98 1.71 -26.46
CA LEU A 394 -5.97 1.24 -27.87
C LEU A 394 -6.83 -0.01 -28.04
#